data_f78f2c2a97859e6dc1af44ce0c655802
#
_entry.id   f78f2c2a97859e6dc1af44ce0c655802
#
_cell.length_a   1.000
_cell.length_b   1.000
_cell.length_c   1.000
_cell.angle_alpha   90.00
_cell.angle_beta   90.00
_cell.angle_gamma   90.00
#
_symmetry.space_group_name_H-M   'P 1'
#
loop_
_entity.id
_entity.type
_entity.pdbx_description
1 polymer ?
#
loop_
_entity_poly.entity_id
_entity_poly.type
_entity_poly.pdbx_seq_one_letter_code
_entity_poly.pdbx_strand_id
1 'polypeptide(L)'
;RWLLKNCDPQRIVVFSRDELKQYEFRSSLGDDDRMRWFIGDVRDAPRLRRAMDGVDAVVHAAAMKQVDTAEYNPFECIRTNVLGAENVINACIDAGVERVIALSTDKASSPINLYGASKLCSDKLFVAGNHYSSHQVARFSVVRYGNVMGSRGSVIPYFRELAETNELPITDERMTRFWITIQQAVEFVVKSFDRMRGGEIFVPRIPSTKVTDLARAIAPAAKLKVVGIRPGEKLHEEMIGEDDTRRSFQFEDYYVIEPVLAQWRVEGEYATYQKGTPIDAAYRSDTNDLWLEQEELRQLLESL
;
A
#
# COMPACT_ATOMS: atom_id res chain seq x y z
N ARG A 1 13.35 9.71 4.30
CA ARG A 1 14.64 9.80 3.59
C ARG A 1 14.45 10.28 2.16
N TRP A 2 13.60 9.60 1.37
CA TRP A 2 13.41 9.96 -0.03
C TRP A 2 12.96 11.42 -0.21
N LEU A 3 11.96 11.88 0.55
CA LEU A 3 11.48 13.27 0.53
C LEU A 3 12.56 14.28 0.90
N LEU A 4 13.37 13.99 1.93
CA LEU A 4 14.48 14.85 2.35
C LEU A 4 15.58 14.97 1.28
N LYS A 5 15.75 13.92 0.47
CA LYS A 5 16.80 13.86 -0.57
C LYS A 5 16.33 14.46 -1.91
N ASN A 6 15.06 14.27 -2.26
CA ASN A 6 14.56 14.55 -3.62
C ASN A 6 13.54 15.69 -3.67
N CYS A 7 13.05 16.15 -2.51
CA CYS A 7 12.14 17.28 -2.38
C CYS A 7 12.74 18.29 -1.39
N ASP A 8 12.17 19.49 -1.35
CA ASP A 8 12.54 20.51 -0.36
C ASP A 8 11.36 20.81 0.60
N PRO A 9 10.97 19.86 1.46
CA PRO A 9 9.88 20.09 2.40
C PRO A 9 10.31 21.04 3.51
N GLN A 10 9.48 22.01 3.84
CA GLN A 10 9.72 22.87 5.03
C GLN A 10 9.68 22.04 6.31
N ARG A 11 8.80 21.01 6.36
CA ARG A 11 8.62 20.16 7.53
C ARG A 11 8.11 18.78 7.14
N ILE A 12 8.61 17.74 7.81
CA ILE A 12 8.08 16.37 7.73
C ILE A 12 7.67 15.93 9.12
N VAL A 13 6.39 15.62 9.29
CA VAL A 13 5.82 15.07 10.53
C VAL A 13 5.76 13.56 10.42
N VAL A 14 6.40 12.85 11.34
CA VAL A 14 6.29 11.39 11.50
C VAL A 14 5.38 11.11 12.68
N PHE A 15 4.26 10.45 12.42
CA PHE A 15 3.27 10.07 13.43
C PHE A 15 3.16 8.55 13.52
N SER A 16 3.48 7.97 14.65
CA SER A 16 3.38 6.52 14.87
C SER A 16 3.37 6.17 16.36
N ARG A 17 2.89 4.97 16.70
CA ARG A 17 2.90 4.43 18.06
C ARG A 17 4.28 3.91 18.49
N ASP A 18 5.13 3.59 17.53
CA ASP A 18 6.39 2.87 17.72
C ASP A 18 7.50 3.85 18.05
N GLU A 19 7.73 4.06 19.36
CA GLU A 19 8.78 4.94 19.89
C GLU A 19 10.17 4.47 19.48
N LEU A 20 10.46 3.18 19.61
CA LEU A 20 11.78 2.61 19.28
C LEU A 20 12.11 2.84 17.81
N LYS A 21 11.17 2.58 16.92
CA LYS A 21 11.33 2.79 15.48
C LYS A 21 11.54 4.27 15.13
N GLN A 22 10.86 5.19 15.81
CA GLN A 22 11.10 6.62 15.64
C GLN A 22 12.50 7.01 16.13
N TYR A 23 12.93 6.50 17.27
CA TYR A 23 14.27 6.72 17.81
C TYR A 23 15.37 6.19 16.88
N GLU A 24 15.27 4.94 16.43
CA GLU A 24 16.19 4.33 15.46
C GLU A 24 16.29 5.15 14.17
N PHE A 25 15.11 5.57 13.66
CA PHE A 25 15.05 6.35 12.43
C PHE A 25 15.66 7.74 12.60
N ARG A 26 15.37 8.43 13.70
CA ARG A 26 15.99 9.72 14.05
C ARG A 26 17.50 9.58 14.15
N SER A 27 17.99 8.60 14.89
CA SER A 27 19.43 8.34 15.04
C SER A 27 20.12 8.08 13.70
N SER A 28 19.43 7.42 12.75
CA SER A 28 19.98 7.12 11.42
C SER A 28 19.94 8.28 10.42
N LEU A 29 19.15 9.33 10.69
CA LEU A 29 19.08 10.54 9.85
C LEU A 29 20.06 11.62 10.33
N GLY A 30 20.43 11.60 11.60
CA GLY A 30 21.02 12.74 12.28
C GLY A 30 19.96 13.79 12.65
N ASP A 31 20.43 14.94 13.17
CA ASP A 31 19.55 16.06 13.51
C ASP A 31 19.22 16.87 12.25
N ASP A 32 18.02 16.65 11.70
CA ASP A 32 17.46 17.44 10.60
C ASP A 32 16.30 18.29 11.14
N ASP A 33 16.47 19.60 11.12
CA ASP A 33 15.52 20.57 11.69
C ASP A 33 14.13 20.55 11.01
N ARG A 34 14.00 19.95 9.83
CA ARG A 34 12.74 19.77 9.14
C ARG A 34 11.88 18.66 9.74
N MET A 35 12.49 17.76 10.54
CA MET A 35 11.77 16.61 11.09
C MET A 35 10.99 16.95 12.37
N ARG A 36 9.79 16.42 12.49
CA ARG A 36 8.95 16.45 13.69
C ARG A 36 8.48 15.04 14.02
N TRP A 37 8.64 14.66 15.27
CA TRP A 37 8.41 13.30 15.75
C TRP A 37 7.23 13.30 16.72
N PHE A 38 6.09 12.72 16.29
CA PHE A 38 4.90 12.62 17.11
C PHE A 38 4.63 11.15 17.47
N ILE A 39 4.70 10.82 18.76
CA ILE A 39 4.16 9.55 19.25
C ILE A 39 2.65 9.71 19.35
N GLY A 40 1.92 8.79 18.71
CA GLY A 40 0.47 8.79 18.72
C GLY A 40 -0.13 7.60 17.96
N ASP A 41 -1.41 7.36 18.22
CA ASP A 41 -2.20 6.28 17.60
C ASP A 41 -3.24 6.91 16.67
N VAL A 42 -3.49 6.33 15.51
CA VAL A 42 -4.55 6.77 14.57
C VAL A 42 -5.95 6.66 15.17
N ARG A 43 -6.10 5.89 16.25
CA ARG A 43 -7.35 5.79 17.03
C ARG A 43 -7.59 6.99 17.96
N ASP A 44 -6.57 7.82 18.18
CA ASP A 44 -6.63 9.04 19.01
C ASP A 44 -6.86 10.26 18.11
N ALA A 45 -8.12 10.60 17.89
CA ALA A 45 -8.52 11.72 17.04
C ALA A 45 -7.98 13.08 17.54
N PRO A 46 -8.02 13.43 18.86
CA PRO A 46 -7.41 14.66 19.36
C PRO A 46 -5.90 14.75 19.07
N ARG A 47 -5.18 13.65 19.21
CA ARG A 47 -3.73 13.61 18.94
C ARG A 47 -3.42 13.77 17.46
N LEU A 48 -4.24 13.16 16.58
CA LEU A 48 -4.14 13.34 15.12
C LEU A 48 -4.34 14.79 14.71
N ARG A 49 -5.39 15.47 15.21
CA ARG A 49 -5.65 16.89 14.92
C ARG A 49 -4.44 17.76 15.28
N ARG A 50 -3.81 17.51 16.42
CA ARG A 50 -2.60 18.24 16.83
C ARG A 50 -1.43 17.98 15.89
N ALA A 51 -1.29 16.77 15.35
CA ALA A 51 -0.20 16.42 14.44
C ALA A 51 -0.43 16.96 13.03
N MET A 52 -1.68 17.21 12.62
CA MET A 52 -2.07 17.71 11.29
C MET A 52 -2.00 19.25 11.19
N ASP A 53 -1.76 19.98 12.28
CA ASP A 53 -1.70 21.43 12.28
C ASP A 53 -0.61 21.97 11.34
N GLY A 54 -1.00 22.71 10.30
CA GLY A 54 -0.12 23.26 9.28
C GLY A 54 0.49 22.22 8.32
N VAL A 55 -0.17 21.08 8.12
CA VAL A 55 0.24 20.03 7.17
C VAL A 55 -0.53 20.18 5.87
N ASP A 56 0.18 20.24 4.73
CA ASP A 56 -0.41 20.37 3.39
C ASP A 56 -0.72 19.00 2.75
N ALA A 57 0.10 17.98 3.03
CA ALA A 57 -0.02 16.67 2.41
C ALA A 57 0.18 15.53 3.42
N VAL A 58 -0.61 14.46 3.30
CA VAL A 58 -0.59 13.31 4.21
C VAL A 58 -0.46 12.00 3.45
N VAL A 59 0.44 11.13 3.92
CA VAL A 59 0.47 9.72 3.55
C VAL A 59 -0.01 8.90 4.74
N HIS A 60 -1.18 8.26 4.60
CA HIS A 60 -1.72 7.36 5.61
C HIS A 60 -1.23 5.92 5.38
N ALA A 61 -0.26 5.48 6.17
CA ALA A 61 0.34 4.15 6.08
C ALA A 61 0.05 3.26 7.31
N ALA A 62 -0.65 3.78 8.32
CA ALA A 62 -0.92 3.04 9.55
C ALA A 62 -1.98 1.96 9.32
N ALA A 63 -1.64 0.71 9.62
CA ALA A 63 -2.58 -0.41 9.58
C ALA A 63 -2.08 -1.60 10.41
N MET A 64 -3.01 -2.44 10.86
CA MET A 64 -2.72 -3.84 11.19
C MET A 64 -2.72 -4.63 9.87
N LYS A 65 -1.62 -5.31 9.55
CA LYS A 65 -1.42 -5.95 8.25
C LYS A 65 -1.23 -7.48 8.29
N GLN A 66 -0.97 -8.04 9.44
CA GLN A 66 -0.77 -9.49 9.60
C GLN A 66 -2.14 -10.18 9.60
N VAL A 67 -2.35 -11.08 8.62
CA VAL A 67 -3.64 -11.74 8.41
C VAL A 67 -4.08 -12.52 9.64
N ASP A 68 -3.24 -13.43 10.14
CA ASP A 68 -3.55 -14.26 11.32
C ASP A 68 -3.83 -13.40 12.57
N THR A 69 -3.05 -12.33 12.76
CA THR A 69 -3.23 -11.40 13.87
C THR A 69 -4.55 -10.63 13.75
N ALA A 70 -4.94 -10.24 12.54
CA ALA A 70 -6.21 -9.55 12.29
C ALA A 70 -7.41 -10.46 12.53
N GLU A 71 -7.34 -11.72 12.08
CA GLU A 71 -8.40 -12.71 12.32
C GLU A 71 -8.56 -13.00 13.81
N TYR A 72 -7.47 -13.11 14.55
CA TYR A 72 -7.50 -13.34 15.99
C TYR A 72 -7.94 -12.11 16.80
N ASN A 73 -7.68 -10.87 16.29
CA ASN A 73 -8.02 -9.61 16.96
C ASN A 73 -8.92 -8.73 16.07
N PRO A 74 -10.15 -9.18 15.72
CA PRO A 74 -10.97 -8.52 14.71
C PRO A 74 -11.34 -7.08 15.08
N PHE A 75 -11.69 -6.83 16.33
CA PHE A 75 -12.06 -5.47 16.78
C PHE A 75 -10.88 -4.50 16.72
N GLU A 76 -9.67 -4.95 17.07
CA GLU A 76 -8.48 -4.10 16.99
C GLU A 76 -8.09 -3.80 15.53
N CYS A 77 -8.29 -4.78 14.63
CA CYS A 77 -8.12 -4.58 13.20
C CYS A 77 -9.12 -3.52 12.67
N ILE A 78 -10.39 -3.64 13.00
CA ILE A 78 -11.44 -2.68 12.60
C ILE A 78 -11.15 -1.29 13.19
N ARG A 79 -10.84 -1.21 14.48
CA ARG A 79 -10.54 0.07 15.15
C ARG A 79 -9.34 0.77 14.51
N THR A 80 -8.31 0.03 14.13
CA THR A 80 -7.10 0.61 13.53
C THR A 80 -7.30 0.93 12.05
N ASN A 81 -7.81 -0.02 11.25
CA ASN A 81 -7.82 0.11 9.80
C ASN A 81 -9.05 0.88 9.29
N VAL A 82 -10.19 0.80 9.99
CA VAL A 82 -11.45 1.44 9.57
C VAL A 82 -11.71 2.72 10.37
N LEU A 83 -11.85 2.64 11.70
CA LEU A 83 -12.10 3.83 12.52
C LEU A 83 -10.87 4.75 12.56
N GLY A 84 -9.66 4.18 12.52
CA GLY A 84 -8.43 4.97 12.36
C GLY A 84 -8.38 5.73 11.03
N ALA A 85 -8.88 5.15 9.94
CA ALA A 85 -9.01 5.83 8.64
C ALA A 85 -10.01 6.99 8.73
N GLU A 86 -11.18 6.78 9.35
CA GLU A 86 -12.16 7.82 9.61
C GLU A 86 -11.57 8.99 10.40
N ASN A 87 -10.83 8.70 11.48
CA ASN A 87 -10.15 9.72 12.28
C ASN A 87 -9.15 10.54 11.46
N VAL A 88 -8.37 9.87 10.57
CA VAL A 88 -7.42 10.55 9.68
C VAL A 88 -8.14 11.46 8.70
N ILE A 89 -9.22 10.99 8.08
CA ILE A 89 -10.04 11.78 7.14
C ILE A 89 -10.57 13.04 7.84
N ASN A 90 -11.22 12.87 9.00
CA ASN A 90 -11.77 13.98 9.77
C ASN A 90 -10.68 14.97 10.22
N ALA A 91 -9.54 14.47 10.72
CA ALA A 91 -8.43 15.33 11.13
C ALA A 91 -7.83 16.11 9.95
N CYS A 92 -7.73 15.52 8.75
CA CYS A 92 -7.28 16.19 7.55
C CYS A 92 -8.25 17.29 7.09
N ILE A 93 -9.57 17.01 7.12
CA ILE A 93 -10.60 17.99 6.78
C ILE A 93 -10.57 19.17 7.76
N ASP A 94 -10.55 18.87 9.07
CA ASP A 94 -10.53 19.88 10.13
C ASP A 94 -9.27 20.77 10.08
N ALA A 95 -8.13 20.21 9.68
CA ALA A 95 -6.86 20.94 9.59
C ALA A 95 -6.64 21.63 8.23
N GLY A 96 -7.51 21.43 7.25
CA GLY A 96 -7.38 22.02 5.90
C GLY A 96 -6.26 21.37 5.08
N VAL A 97 -5.92 20.11 5.32
CA VAL A 97 -4.95 19.35 4.50
C VAL A 97 -5.46 19.27 3.06
N GLU A 98 -4.60 19.63 2.10
CA GLU A 98 -5.00 19.69 0.69
C GLU A 98 -5.00 18.32 0.00
N ARG A 99 -4.01 17.47 0.28
CA ARG A 99 -3.79 16.20 -0.44
C ARG A 99 -3.52 15.05 0.51
N VAL A 100 -4.28 13.97 0.37
CA VAL A 100 -4.15 12.78 1.21
C VAL A 100 -4.08 11.53 0.36
N ILE A 101 -3.04 10.74 0.52
CA ILE A 101 -2.92 9.41 -0.09
C ILE A 101 -2.95 8.35 1.00
N ALA A 102 -3.92 7.45 0.91
CA ALA A 102 -3.99 6.26 1.75
C ALA A 102 -3.31 5.07 1.06
N LEU A 103 -2.44 4.37 1.79
CA LEU A 103 -1.81 3.16 1.28
C LEU A 103 -2.75 1.96 1.47
N SER A 104 -2.93 1.19 0.40
CA SER A 104 -3.75 -0.01 0.36
C SER A 104 -2.93 -1.23 -0.08
N THR A 105 -3.58 -2.32 -0.41
CA THR A 105 -2.98 -3.62 -0.69
C THR A 105 -3.79 -4.38 -1.75
N ASP A 106 -3.14 -5.30 -2.47
CA ASP A 106 -3.75 -6.30 -3.33
C ASP A 106 -4.84 -7.13 -2.61
N LYS A 107 -4.72 -7.31 -1.29
CA LYS A 107 -5.69 -8.03 -0.47
C LYS A 107 -7.02 -7.30 -0.27
N ALA A 108 -7.08 -6.00 -0.59
CA ALA A 108 -8.31 -5.21 -0.59
C ALA A 108 -9.17 -5.42 -1.85
N SER A 109 -8.61 -5.97 -2.93
CA SER A 109 -9.37 -6.42 -4.10
C SER A 109 -9.93 -7.81 -3.81
N SER A 110 -11.23 -8.03 -3.98
CA SER A 110 -11.93 -9.32 -3.72
C SER A 110 -11.44 -10.00 -2.41
N PRO A 111 -11.60 -9.37 -1.24
CA PRO A 111 -10.98 -9.80 0.01
C PRO A 111 -11.54 -11.14 0.51
N ILE A 112 -10.66 -12.03 0.97
CA ILE A 112 -11.02 -13.33 1.57
C ILE A 112 -10.59 -13.44 3.04
N ASN A 113 -10.07 -12.36 3.62
CA ASN A 113 -9.66 -12.27 5.02
C ASN A 113 -10.00 -10.89 5.59
N LEU A 114 -10.01 -10.78 6.93
CA LEU A 114 -10.40 -9.56 7.63
C LEU A 114 -9.44 -8.39 7.34
N TYR A 115 -8.14 -8.64 7.22
CA TYR A 115 -7.20 -7.59 6.85
C TYR A 115 -7.58 -6.96 5.50
N GLY A 116 -7.79 -7.77 4.47
CA GLY A 116 -8.22 -7.31 3.16
C GLY A 116 -9.56 -6.59 3.21
N ALA A 117 -10.56 -7.15 3.91
CA ALA A 117 -11.88 -6.54 4.08
C ALA A 117 -11.80 -5.18 4.79
N SER A 118 -11.00 -5.07 5.85
CA SER A 118 -10.79 -3.79 6.57
C SER A 118 -10.08 -2.75 5.70
N LYS A 119 -9.15 -3.17 4.84
CA LYS A 119 -8.50 -2.27 3.88
C LYS A 119 -9.43 -1.84 2.76
N LEU A 120 -10.31 -2.73 2.28
CA LEU A 120 -11.38 -2.34 1.34
C LEU A 120 -12.31 -1.29 1.97
N CYS A 121 -12.73 -1.48 3.23
CA CYS A 121 -13.51 -0.47 3.95
C CYS A 121 -12.76 0.87 4.03
N SER A 122 -11.48 0.85 4.40
CA SER A 122 -10.62 2.04 4.42
C SER A 122 -10.55 2.72 3.04
N ASP A 123 -10.32 1.97 1.96
CA ASP A 123 -10.29 2.50 0.59
C ASP A 123 -11.60 3.25 0.26
N LYS A 124 -12.76 2.65 0.59
CA LYS A 124 -14.07 3.26 0.37
C LYS A 124 -14.27 4.53 1.19
N LEU A 125 -13.80 4.56 2.45
CA LEU A 125 -13.87 5.75 3.31
C LEU A 125 -13.04 6.91 2.73
N PHE A 126 -11.79 6.66 2.30
CA PHE A 126 -10.96 7.69 1.69
C PHE A 126 -11.55 8.21 0.38
N VAL A 127 -12.09 7.34 -0.47
CA VAL A 127 -12.79 7.73 -1.70
C VAL A 127 -13.99 8.63 -1.36
N ALA A 128 -14.82 8.24 -0.39
CA ALA A 128 -15.99 9.01 0.04
C ALA A 128 -15.62 10.32 0.75
N GLY A 129 -14.47 10.39 1.41
CA GLY A 129 -13.99 11.55 2.15
C GLY A 129 -13.91 12.83 1.31
N ASN A 130 -13.78 12.71 -0.01
CA ASN A 130 -13.81 13.84 -0.94
C ASN A 130 -15.13 14.65 -0.90
N HIS A 131 -16.20 14.07 -0.34
CA HIS A 131 -17.53 14.68 -0.28
C HIS A 131 -17.99 15.05 1.12
N TYR A 132 -17.15 14.86 2.15
CA TYR A 132 -17.50 15.17 3.54
C TYR A 132 -17.29 16.65 3.89
N SER A 133 -16.50 17.39 3.12
CA SER A 133 -16.28 18.81 3.32
C SER A 133 -17.03 19.65 2.30
N SER A 134 -17.81 20.62 2.75
CA SER A 134 -18.50 21.59 1.87
C SER A 134 -17.52 22.47 1.09
N HIS A 135 -16.31 22.67 1.59
CA HIS A 135 -15.29 23.52 0.96
C HIS A 135 -14.41 22.77 -0.02
N GLN A 136 -14.51 21.44 -0.11
CA GLN A 136 -13.79 20.55 -1.03
C GLN A 136 -12.27 20.86 -1.18
N VAL A 137 -11.63 21.32 -0.07
CA VAL A 137 -10.20 21.63 -0.06
C VAL A 137 -9.38 20.35 -0.07
N ALA A 138 -9.76 19.37 0.78
CA ALA A 138 -9.05 18.12 0.92
C ALA A 138 -9.39 17.16 -0.22
N ARG A 139 -8.37 16.65 -0.91
CA ARG A 139 -8.48 15.59 -1.91
C ARG A 139 -7.89 14.31 -1.37
N PHE A 140 -8.67 13.24 -1.43
CA PHE A 140 -8.29 11.92 -0.92
C PHE A 140 -8.19 10.93 -2.09
N SER A 141 -7.08 10.22 -2.18
CA SER A 141 -6.88 9.13 -3.13
C SER A 141 -6.21 7.95 -2.45
N VAL A 142 -6.26 6.80 -3.11
CA VAL A 142 -5.69 5.55 -2.60
C VAL A 142 -4.58 5.09 -3.53
N VAL A 143 -3.52 4.54 -2.96
CA VAL A 143 -2.49 3.78 -3.70
C VAL A 143 -2.57 2.34 -3.26
N ARG A 144 -2.82 1.44 -4.20
CA ARG A 144 -2.91 -0.01 -3.98
C ARG A 144 -1.74 -0.69 -4.68
N TYR A 145 -0.92 -1.45 -3.93
CA TYR A 145 0.19 -2.22 -4.48
C TYR A 145 0.31 -3.59 -3.83
N GLY A 146 1.12 -4.45 -4.44
CA GLY A 146 1.36 -5.82 -3.98
C GLY A 146 2.39 -5.92 -2.85
N ASN A 147 3.15 -7.00 -2.84
CA ASN A 147 4.13 -7.26 -1.80
C ASN A 147 5.34 -6.34 -1.92
N VAL A 148 5.66 -5.61 -0.85
CA VAL A 148 6.90 -4.83 -0.76
C VAL A 148 8.05 -5.75 -0.37
N MET A 149 9.07 -5.85 -1.23
CA MET A 149 10.24 -6.70 -1.03
C MET A 149 10.98 -6.32 0.26
N GLY A 150 11.40 -7.31 1.03
CA GLY A 150 12.15 -7.10 2.28
C GLY A 150 11.34 -6.48 3.43
N SER A 151 10.01 -6.33 3.31
CA SER A 151 9.20 -5.79 4.40
C SER A 151 9.22 -6.72 5.64
N ARG A 152 9.23 -6.13 6.85
CA ARG A 152 9.27 -6.90 8.11
C ARG A 152 8.10 -7.90 8.19
N GLY A 153 8.41 -9.14 8.55
CA GLY A 153 7.44 -10.24 8.65
C GLY A 153 6.92 -10.75 7.31
N SER A 154 7.62 -10.46 6.20
CA SER A 154 7.31 -11.00 4.87
C SER A 154 8.14 -12.24 4.53
N VAL A 155 7.79 -12.90 3.43
CA VAL A 155 8.39 -14.17 3.01
C VAL A 155 9.89 -14.07 2.73
N ILE A 156 10.42 -12.94 2.24
CA ILE A 156 11.84 -12.80 1.93
C ILE A 156 12.72 -12.91 3.18
N PRO A 157 12.53 -12.11 4.26
CA PRO A 157 13.26 -12.30 5.50
C PRO A 157 13.10 -13.73 6.08
N TYR A 158 11.90 -14.28 6.01
CA TYR A 158 11.62 -15.62 6.51
C TYR A 158 12.39 -16.71 5.73
N PHE A 159 12.44 -16.64 4.41
CA PHE A 159 13.20 -17.58 3.59
C PHE A 159 14.71 -17.43 3.78
N ARG A 160 15.20 -16.19 3.97
CA ARG A 160 16.62 -15.95 4.29
C ARG A 160 17.02 -16.57 5.62
N GLU A 161 16.18 -16.48 6.65
CA GLU A 161 16.41 -17.10 7.94
C GLU A 161 16.45 -18.64 7.84
N LEU A 162 15.58 -19.23 7.01
CA LEU A 162 15.52 -20.68 6.81
C LEU A 162 16.50 -21.22 5.77
N ALA A 163 17.20 -20.36 5.01
CA ALA A 163 18.09 -20.81 3.93
C ALA A 163 19.19 -21.78 4.44
N GLU A 164 19.66 -21.60 5.68
CA GLU A 164 20.66 -22.46 6.31
C GLU A 164 20.14 -23.87 6.66
N THR A 165 18.82 -24.06 6.73
CA THR A 165 18.21 -25.36 7.05
C THR A 165 18.13 -26.30 5.86
N ASN A 166 18.48 -25.83 4.66
CA ASN A 166 18.33 -26.54 3.39
C ASN A 166 16.90 -27.01 3.05
N GLU A 167 15.88 -26.52 3.76
CA GLU A 167 14.47 -26.79 3.47
C GLU A 167 13.67 -25.49 3.59
N LEU A 168 12.92 -25.13 2.52
CA LEU A 168 12.06 -23.96 2.52
C LEU A 168 10.58 -24.39 2.42
N PRO A 169 9.72 -23.96 3.37
CA PRO A 169 8.29 -24.23 3.30
C PRO A 169 7.63 -23.31 2.26
N ILE A 170 6.94 -23.90 1.31
CA ILE A 170 6.10 -23.16 0.35
C ILE A 170 4.64 -23.57 0.51
N THR A 171 3.73 -22.63 0.37
CA THR A 171 2.30 -22.87 0.57
C THR A 171 1.68 -23.66 -0.58
N ASP A 172 2.01 -23.31 -1.82
CA ASP A 172 1.58 -23.99 -3.05
C ASP A 172 2.55 -23.63 -4.19
N GLU A 173 2.91 -24.59 -5.03
CA GLU A 173 3.84 -24.38 -6.16
C GLU A 173 3.30 -23.46 -7.25
N ARG A 174 1.98 -23.34 -7.36
CA ARG A 174 1.29 -22.48 -8.33
C ARG A 174 1.19 -21.03 -7.88
N MET A 175 1.46 -20.75 -6.59
CA MET A 175 1.23 -19.45 -5.97
C MET A 175 2.06 -18.35 -6.62
N THR A 176 1.42 -17.25 -6.97
CA THR A 176 2.06 -16.06 -7.55
C THR A 176 1.82 -14.83 -6.72
N ARG A 177 2.75 -13.87 -6.78
CA ARG A 177 2.67 -12.59 -6.06
C ARG A 177 3.19 -11.46 -6.93
N PHE A 178 2.62 -10.27 -6.75
CA PHE A 178 3.18 -9.03 -7.26
C PHE A 178 4.32 -8.53 -6.37
N TRP A 179 5.35 -7.93 -6.97
CA TRP A 179 6.51 -7.44 -6.23
C TRP A 179 6.85 -6.00 -6.58
N ILE A 180 7.13 -5.22 -5.55
CA ILE A 180 7.61 -3.85 -5.65
C ILE A 180 8.71 -3.61 -4.62
N THR A 181 9.76 -2.88 -4.98
CA THR A 181 10.77 -2.45 -4.01
C THR A 181 10.23 -1.29 -3.18
N ILE A 182 10.82 -1.07 -1.98
CA ILE A 182 10.42 0.06 -1.14
C ILE A 182 10.66 1.41 -1.84
N GLN A 183 11.72 1.52 -2.62
CA GLN A 183 12.02 2.73 -3.38
C GLN A 183 10.96 3.00 -4.44
N GLN A 184 10.63 2.00 -5.27
CA GLN A 184 9.57 2.10 -6.28
C GLN A 184 8.22 2.45 -5.65
N ALA A 185 7.88 1.84 -4.50
CA ALA A 185 6.64 2.13 -3.79
C ALA A 185 6.59 3.59 -3.31
N VAL A 186 7.69 4.12 -2.75
CA VAL A 186 7.78 5.52 -2.32
C VAL A 186 7.66 6.47 -3.50
N GLU A 187 8.39 6.22 -4.59
CA GLU A 187 8.34 7.04 -5.80
C GLU A 187 6.94 7.05 -6.41
N PHE A 188 6.28 5.89 -6.44
CA PHE A 188 4.91 5.78 -6.94
C PHE A 188 3.92 6.58 -6.09
N VAL A 189 4.02 6.51 -4.76
CA VAL A 189 3.19 7.30 -3.84
C VAL A 189 3.40 8.79 -4.06
N VAL A 190 4.65 9.25 -4.18
CA VAL A 190 4.93 10.68 -4.41
C VAL A 190 4.41 11.15 -5.75
N LYS A 191 4.65 10.41 -6.84
CA LYS A 191 4.09 10.73 -8.16
C LYS A 191 2.56 10.76 -8.17
N SER A 192 1.92 9.96 -7.31
CA SER A 192 0.45 9.93 -7.20
C SER A 192 -0.12 11.23 -6.61
N PHE A 193 0.65 11.99 -5.80
CA PHE A 193 0.22 13.33 -5.35
C PHE A 193 0.08 14.33 -6.51
N ASP A 194 0.90 14.21 -7.54
CA ASP A 194 0.82 15.09 -8.71
C ASP A 194 -0.30 14.67 -9.68
N ARG A 195 -0.63 13.37 -9.66
CA ARG A 195 -1.64 12.76 -10.53
C ARG A 195 -3.06 12.89 -9.97
N MET A 196 -3.21 12.92 -8.64
CA MET A 196 -4.51 12.81 -7.98
C MET A 196 -5.45 13.99 -8.27
N ARG A 197 -6.73 13.66 -8.41
CA ARG A 197 -7.85 14.59 -8.52
C ARG A 197 -8.83 14.46 -7.35
N GLY A 198 -8.79 13.31 -6.67
CA GLY A 198 -9.62 12.92 -5.53
C GLY A 198 -10.62 11.81 -5.87
N GLY A 199 -10.57 10.72 -5.10
CA GLY A 199 -11.48 9.56 -5.23
C GLY A 199 -10.96 8.40 -6.08
N GLU A 200 -9.85 8.55 -6.76
CA GLU A 200 -9.22 7.48 -7.54
C GLU A 200 -8.36 6.53 -6.70
N ILE A 201 -8.23 5.31 -7.19
CA ILE A 201 -7.30 4.32 -6.69
C ILE A 201 -6.21 4.14 -7.76
N PHE A 202 -4.97 4.51 -7.42
CA PHE A 202 -3.80 4.29 -8.25
C PHE A 202 -3.21 2.90 -7.98
N VAL A 203 -2.90 2.18 -9.05
CA VAL A 203 -2.32 0.84 -8.99
C VAL A 203 -1.07 0.82 -9.86
N PRO A 204 0.14 0.54 -9.32
CA PRO A 204 1.34 0.48 -10.14
C PRO A 204 1.32 -0.76 -11.04
N ARG A 205 1.86 -0.63 -12.23
CA ARG A 205 2.12 -1.76 -13.13
C ARG A 205 3.46 -2.37 -12.72
N ILE A 206 3.41 -3.49 -12.01
CA ILE A 206 4.57 -4.12 -11.37
C ILE A 206 4.66 -5.61 -11.72
N PRO A 207 5.88 -6.19 -11.69
CA PRO A 207 6.07 -7.58 -12.06
C PRO A 207 5.51 -8.56 -11.03
N SER A 208 5.24 -9.75 -11.53
CA SER A 208 4.88 -10.94 -10.75
C SER A 208 6.01 -11.95 -10.73
N THR A 209 5.98 -12.87 -9.75
CA THR A 209 6.78 -14.10 -9.77
C THR A 209 6.08 -15.21 -9.01
N LYS A 210 6.45 -16.47 -9.28
CA LYS A 210 6.04 -17.61 -8.47
C LYS A 210 6.80 -17.61 -7.15
N VAL A 211 6.14 -18.05 -6.09
CA VAL A 211 6.78 -18.19 -4.77
C VAL A 211 7.92 -19.23 -4.81
N THR A 212 7.81 -20.24 -5.68
CA THR A 212 8.88 -21.22 -5.95
C THR A 212 10.13 -20.59 -6.55
N ASP A 213 9.96 -19.64 -7.47
CA ASP A 213 11.09 -18.96 -8.13
C ASP A 213 11.78 -18.00 -7.16
N LEU A 214 11.02 -17.33 -6.30
CA LEU A 214 11.56 -16.55 -5.19
C LEU A 214 12.38 -17.43 -4.24
N ALA A 215 11.85 -18.59 -3.84
CA ALA A 215 12.53 -19.54 -2.96
C ALA A 215 13.86 -20.02 -3.56
N ARG A 216 13.87 -20.37 -4.86
CA ARG A 216 15.08 -20.78 -5.59
C ARG A 216 16.09 -19.64 -5.78
N ALA A 217 15.61 -18.39 -5.91
CA ALA A 217 16.53 -17.24 -6.00
C ALA A 217 17.24 -16.99 -4.66
N ILE A 218 16.55 -17.20 -3.53
CA ILE A 218 17.13 -17.01 -2.19
C ILE A 218 18.03 -18.19 -1.78
N ALA A 219 17.59 -19.42 -2.02
CA ALA A 219 18.29 -20.64 -1.62
C ALA A 219 18.22 -21.71 -2.73
N PRO A 220 19.10 -21.64 -3.76
CA PRO A 220 19.04 -22.51 -4.94
C PRO A 220 19.14 -23.99 -4.64
N ALA A 221 19.88 -24.37 -3.59
CA ALA A 221 20.11 -25.76 -3.20
C ALA A 221 19.04 -26.29 -2.20
N ALA A 222 18.18 -25.43 -1.66
CA ALA A 222 17.21 -25.84 -0.65
C ALA A 222 16.09 -26.70 -1.27
N LYS A 223 15.66 -27.71 -0.52
CA LYS A 223 14.49 -28.52 -0.85
C LYS A 223 13.22 -27.72 -0.55
N LEU A 224 12.33 -27.61 -1.54
CA LEU A 224 11.03 -26.98 -1.35
C LEU A 224 10.05 -28.00 -0.77
N LYS A 225 9.42 -27.64 0.35
CA LYS A 225 8.42 -28.47 1.03
C LYS A 225 7.05 -27.81 0.98
N VAL A 226 6.11 -28.41 0.29
CA VAL A 226 4.74 -27.92 0.24
C VAL A 226 4.05 -28.14 1.59
N VAL A 227 3.60 -27.05 2.23
CA VAL A 227 2.96 -27.06 3.55
C VAL A 227 1.45 -26.81 3.49
N GLY A 228 0.91 -26.45 2.32
CA GLY A 228 -0.50 -26.14 2.11
C GLY A 228 -0.81 -24.64 2.25
N ILE A 229 -1.92 -24.22 1.63
CA ILE A 229 -2.39 -22.82 1.65
C ILE A 229 -2.95 -22.52 3.05
N ARG A 230 -2.56 -21.38 3.62
CA ARG A 230 -3.05 -20.95 4.93
C ARG A 230 -4.46 -20.38 4.80
N PRO A 231 -5.29 -20.46 5.85
CA PRO A 231 -6.58 -19.76 5.87
C PRO A 231 -6.42 -18.28 5.54
N GLY A 232 -7.25 -17.77 4.64
CA GLY A 232 -7.19 -16.36 4.22
C GLY A 232 -6.07 -15.99 3.24
N GLU A 233 -5.27 -16.95 2.74
CA GLU A 233 -4.32 -16.72 1.65
C GLU A 233 -4.93 -17.05 0.29
N LYS A 234 -4.75 -16.16 -0.68
CA LYS A 234 -5.09 -16.39 -2.09
C LYS A 234 -3.99 -17.18 -2.80
N LEU A 235 -4.36 -18.03 -3.74
CA LEU A 235 -3.40 -18.66 -4.66
C LEU A 235 -2.70 -17.60 -5.53
N HIS A 236 -3.48 -16.70 -6.11
CA HIS A 236 -3.04 -15.57 -6.90
C HIS A 236 -3.59 -14.27 -6.33
N GLU A 237 -2.80 -13.21 -6.33
CA GLU A 237 -3.25 -11.90 -5.88
C GLU A 237 -3.86 -11.11 -7.04
N GLU A 238 -4.74 -10.19 -6.68
CA GLU A 238 -5.47 -9.35 -7.61
C GLU A 238 -5.41 -7.91 -7.14
N MET A 239 -5.03 -6.98 -8.00
CA MET A 239 -5.01 -5.55 -7.69
C MET A 239 -6.19 -4.80 -8.30
N ILE A 240 -6.75 -5.28 -9.42
CA ILE A 240 -7.97 -4.76 -10.05
C ILE A 240 -8.87 -5.96 -10.32
N GLY A 241 -10.03 -6.00 -9.68
CA GLY A 241 -11.02 -7.06 -9.86
C GLY A 241 -11.84 -6.88 -11.14
N GLU A 242 -12.51 -7.96 -11.59
CA GLU A 242 -13.35 -7.95 -12.78
C GLU A 242 -14.39 -6.81 -12.76
N ASP A 243 -15.05 -6.57 -11.63
CA ASP A 243 -16.07 -5.52 -11.51
C ASP A 243 -15.49 -4.11 -11.60
N ASP A 244 -14.20 -3.93 -11.28
CA ASP A 244 -13.52 -2.64 -11.34
C ASP A 244 -13.00 -2.31 -12.74
N THR A 245 -12.89 -3.27 -13.67
CA THR A 245 -12.37 -3.06 -15.03
C THR A 245 -13.15 -1.98 -15.80
N ARG A 246 -14.47 -1.96 -15.66
CA ARG A 246 -15.36 -1.01 -16.35
C ARG A 246 -15.06 0.48 -16.11
N ARG A 247 -14.27 0.77 -15.09
CA ARG A 247 -13.88 2.12 -14.66
C ARG A 247 -12.38 2.24 -14.44
N SER A 248 -11.63 1.34 -15.05
CA SER A 248 -10.17 1.28 -14.92
C SER A 248 -9.48 1.58 -16.23
N PHE A 249 -8.41 2.35 -16.15
CA PHE A 249 -7.62 2.78 -17.29
C PHE A 249 -6.14 2.46 -17.06
N GLN A 250 -5.48 1.91 -18.09
CA GLN A 250 -4.06 1.64 -18.10
C GLN A 250 -3.30 2.81 -18.71
N PHE A 251 -2.21 3.18 -18.04
CA PHE A 251 -1.15 4.05 -18.51
C PHE A 251 0.16 3.27 -18.66
N GLU A 252 1.25 3.92 -19.01
CA GLU A 252 2.53 3.29 -19.24
C GLU A 252 3.04 2.52 -17.99
N ASP A 253 3.04 3.17 -16.82
CA ASP A 253 3.61 2.65 -15.56
C ASP A 253 2.58 2.40 -14.45
N TYR A 254 1.27 2.62 -14.71
CA TYR A 254 0.22 2.46 -13.69
C TYR A 254 -1.16 2.28 -14.30
N TYR A 255 -2.10 1.92 -13.42
CA TYR A 255 -3.55 1.93 -13.69
C TYR A 255 -4.23 2.92 -12.75
N VAL A 256 -5.39 3.42 -13.18
CA VAL A 256 -6.31 4.22 -12.36
C VAL A 256 -7.66 3.54 -12.33
N ILE A 257 -8.22 3.38 -11.13
CA ILE A 257 -9.61 2.99 -10.93
C ILE A 257 -10.37 4.25 -10.53
N GLU A 258 -11.34 4.67 -11.35
CA GLU A 258 -12.19 5.83 -11.06
C GLU A 258 -13.20 5.54 -9.94
N PRO A 259 -13.72 6.57 -9.24
CA PRO A 259 -14.78 6.40 -8.26
C PRO A 259 -16.02 5.71 -8.83
N VAL A 260 -16.70 4.90 -8.00
CA VAL A 260 -17.92 4.17 -8.41
C VAL A 260 -19.05 5.10 -8.80
N LEU A 261 -19.26 6.18 -8.05
CA LEU A 261 -20.36 7.12 -8.29
C LEU A 261 -19.87 8.25 -9.22
N ALA A 262 -20.52 8.39 -10.36
CA ALA A 262 -20.18 9.41 -11.35
C ALA A 262 -20.27 10.83 -10.78
N GLN A 263 -21.19 11.08 -9.85
CA GLN A 263 -21.33 12.36 -9.14
C GLN A 263 -20.13 12.69 -8.22
N TRP A 264 -19.26 11.71 -7.95
CA TRP A 264 -18.02 11.92 -7.21
C TRP A 264 -16.85 12.31 -8.14
N ARG A 265 -17.13 12.45 -9.42
CA ARG A 265 -16.17 12.94 -10.40
C ARG A 265 -16.29 14.46 -10.46
N VAL A 266 -15.19 15.15 -10.26
CA VAL A 266 -15.15 16.60 -10.49
C VAL A 266 -15.26 16.84 -12.01
N GLU A 267 -16.23 17.62 -12.43
CA GLU A 267 -16.52 17.85 -13.84
C GLU A 267 -15.29 18.37 -14.57
N GLY A 268 -14.92 17.73 -15.68
CA GLY A 268 -13.75 18.07 -16.51
C GLY A 268 -12.40 17.53 -15.99
N GLU A 269 -12.21 17.23 -14.72
CA GLU A 269 -10.93 16.76 -14.18
C GLU A 269 -10.63 15.28 -14.53
N TYR A 270 -11.66 14.43 -14.59
CA TYR A 270 -11.52 13.00 -14.92
C TYR A 270 -11.32 12.71 -16.41
N ALA A 271 -11.59 13.66 -17.29
CA ALA A 271 -11.27 13.52 -18.71
C ALA A 271 -9.78 13.20 -18.98
N THR A 272 -8.90 13.49 -18.00
CA THR A 272 -7.48 13.16 -18.09
C THR A 272 -7.25 11.63 -18.02
N TYR A 273 -8.03 10.89 -17.24
CA TYR A 273 -7.89 9.43 -17.13
C TYR A 273 -8.46 8.71 -18.35
N GLN A 274 -9.42 9.28 -19.04
CA GLN A 274 -9.94 8.74 -20.30
C GLN A 274 -8.90 8.76 -21.43
N LYS A 275 -7.74 9.40 -21.26
CA LYS A 275 -6.57 9.28 -22.17
C LYS A 275 -5.81 7.96 -21.98
N GLY A 276 -6.03 7.25 -20.88
CA GLY A 276 -5.53 5.89 -20.67
C GLY A 276 -6.31 4.88 -21.53
N THR A 277 -5.75 3.70 -21.71
CA THR A 277 -6.42 2.60 -22.38
C THR A 277 -7.38 1.90 -21.41
N PRO A 278 -8.69 1.81 -21.69
CA PRO A 278 -9.60 1.00 -20.90
C PRO A 278 -9.10 -0.44 -20.78
N ILE A 279 -9.24 -1.06 -19.62
CA ILE A 279 -8.91 -2.48 -19.45
C ILE A 279 -10.18 -3.33 -19.50
N ASP A 280 -10.06 -4.52 -20.04
CA ASP A 280 -11.14 -5.49 -20.23
C ASP A 280 -10.98 -6.77 -19.38
N ALA A 281 -9.84 -6.90 -18.69
CA ALA A 281 -9.55 -8.02 -17.81
C ALA A 281 -9.01 -7.57 -16.45
N ALA A 282 -9.25 -8.39 -15.43
CA ALA A 282 -8.72 -8.18 -14.08
C ALA A 282 -7.18 -8.15 -14.10
N TYR A 283 -6.58 -7.30 -13.26
CA TYR A 283 -5.13 -7.25 -13.10
C TYR A 283 -4.71 -8.18 -11.96
N ARG A 284 -4.25 -9.38 -12.36
CA ARG A 284 -3.92 -10.50 -11.47
C ARG A 284 -2.48 -10.94 -11.62
N SER A 285 -1.91 -11.48 -10.54
CA SER A 285 -0.51 -11.91 -10.50
C SER A 285 -0.18 -13.15 -11.34
N ASP A 286 -1.17 -13.96 -11.69
CA ASP A 286 -1.01 -15.16 -12.54
C ASP A 286 -1.14 -14.88 -14.03
N THR A 287 -1.88 -13.82 -14.40
CA THR A 287 -2.13 -13.42 -15.79
C THR A 287 -1.40 -12.14 -16.19
N ASN A 288 -0.52 -11.64 -15.32
CA ASN A 288 0.30 -10.46 -15.55
C ASN A 288 1.24 -10.66 -16.75
N ASP A 289 1.44 -9.62 -17.53
CA ASP A 289 2.38 -9.61 -18.66
C ASP A 289 3.83 -9.31 -18.25
N LEU A 290 4.04 -8.81 -17.01
CA LEU A 290 5.35 -8.52 -16.44
C LEU A 290 5.76 -9.60 -15.44
N TRP A 291 6.87 -10.27 -15.71
CA TRP A 291 7.44 -11.29 -14.83
C TRP A 291 8.89 -10.97 -14.48
N LEU A 292 9.30 -11.28 -13.26
CA LEU A 292 10.70 -11.25 -12.87
C LEU A 292 11.37 -12.56 -13.25
N GLU A 293 12.37 -12.46 -14.11
CA GLU A 293 13.24 -13.58 -14.41
C GLU A 293 14.19 -13.88 -13.22
N GLN A 294 14.74 -15.08 -13.17
CA GLN A 294 15.57 -15.55 -12.05
C GLN A 294 16.76 -14.62 -11.76
N GLU A 295 17.40 -14.11 -12.79
CA GLU A 295 18.56 -13.22 -12.64
C GLU A 295 18.17 -11.85 -12.12
N GLU A 296 17.08 -11.26 -12.63
CA GLU A 296 16.54 -9.99 -12.15
C GLU A 296 16.13 -10.11 -10.68
N LEU A 297 15.50 -11.23 -10.32
CA LEU A 297 15.08 -11.51 -8.95
C LEU A 297 16.27 -11.60 -7.98
N ARG A 298 17.39 -12.24 -8.39
CA ARG A 298 18.62 -12.28 -7.60
C ARG A 298 19.21 -10.88 -7.39
N GLN A 299 19.33 -10.09 -8.47
CA GLN A 299 19.83 -8.71 -8.39
C GLN A 299 18.99 -7.85 -7.46
N LEU A 300 17.66 -7.94 -7.54
CA LEU A 300 16.76 -7.24 -6.63
C LEU A 300 16.94 -7.69 -5.18
N LEU A 301 17.10 -9.00 -4.94
CA LEU A 301 17.33 -9.54 -3.61
C LEU A 301 18.68 -9.10 -3.01
N GLU A 302 19.72 -8.97 -3.80
CA GLU A 302 21.03 -8.47 -3.37
C GLU A 302 20.99 -6.98 -2.99
N SER A 303 20.10 -6.21 -3.61
CA SER A 303 19.94 -4.78 -3.34
C SER A 303 19.12 -4.46 -2.07
N LEU A 304 18.52 -5.48 -1.41
CA LEU A 304 17.73 -5.35 -0.17
C LEU A 304 18.60 -5.44 1.08
#